data_20ea82b43cf2619814c1ac2ab8cafdd8
#
_entry.id   20ea82b43cf2619814c1ac2ab8cafdd8
#
_cell.length_a   1.000
_cell.length_b   1.000
_cell.length_c   1.000
_cell.angle_alpha   90.00
_cell.angle_beta   90.00
_cell.angle_gamma   90.00
#
_symmetry.space_group_name_H-M   'P 1'
#
loop_
_entity.id
_entity.type
_entity.pdbx_description
1 polymer ?
#
loop_
_entity_poly.entity_id
_entity_poly.type
_entity_poly.pdbx_seq_one_letter_code
_entity_poly.pdbx_strand_id
1 'polypeptide(L)'
;DQVLSGERQGQATRSNGCFAETGCYVDPYTANAPIRACTRSCPLVRYYADQSLYGYSGNYPFPQSESVETSYKRTITVTRSLLDPDHLVVTGTISWLDGQTTKRLTQSLVIANWRP
;
A
#
# COMPACT_ATOMS: atom_id res chain seq x y z
N ASP A 1 10.85 3.50 -3.37
CA ASP A 1 11.37 4.12 -4.51
C ASP A 1 10.68 3.80 -5.81
N GLN A 2 10.16 2.66 -5.96
CA GLN A 2 9.39 2.32 -7.09
C GLN A 2 8.27 3.29 -7.32
N VAL A 3 7.62 3.73 -6.28
CA VAL A 3 6.55 4.69 -6.37
C VAL A 3 7.07 5.98 -6.95
N LEU A 4 8.20 6.44 -6.46
CA LEU A 4 8.74 7.69 -6.91
C LEU A 4 9.25 7.57 -8.33
N SER A 5 9.83 6.44 -8.66
CA SER A 5 10.31 6.23 -10.01
C SER A 5 9.16 6.23 -11.00
N GLY A 6 8.06 5.61 -10.62
CA GLY A 6 6.92 5.58 -11.50
C GLY A 6 6.40 6.95 -11.81
N GLU A 7 6.34 7.80 -10.81
CA GLU A 7 5.85 9.15 -11.02
C GLU A 7 6.79 9.90 -11.93
N ARG A 8 8.09 9.73 -11.70
CA ARG A 8 9.06 10.46 -12.49
C ARG A 8 9.04 10.10 -13.95
N GLN A 9 8.70 8.89 -14.28
CA GLN A 9 8.64 8.48 -15.64
C GLN A 9 7.37 8.91 -16.32
N GLY A 10 6.55 9.55 -15.61
CA GLY A 10 5.35 10.13 -16.21
C GLY A 10 4.29 9.17 -16.50
N GLN A 11 4.64 8.10 -17.02
CA GLN A 11 3.62 7.26 -17.42
C GLN A 11 3.07 6.60 -16.30
N ALA A 12 3.80 6.38 -15.52
CA ALA A 12 3.30 5.70 -14.48
C ALA A 12 2.35 6.48 -13.79
N THR A 13 2.57 7.65 -13.90
CA THR A 13 1.73 8.42 -13.16
C THR A 13 0.45 7.91 -13.23
N ARG A 14 0.26 7.33 -14.23
CA ARG A 14 -0.95 6.99 -14.36
C ARG A 14 -1.23 5.89 -13.52
N SER A 15 -0.91 5.01 -13.67
CA SER A 15 -1.48 3.94 -13.03
C SER A 15 -0.85 3.63 -11.81
N ASN A 16 -0.14 4.42 -11.43
CA ASN A 16 0.59 4.03 -10.51
C ASN A 16 0.29 4.26 -9.29
N GLY A 17 -0.07 3.47 -9.07
CA GLY A 17 -0.06 2.96 -7.89
C GLY A 17 -0.39 3.92 -6.79
N CYS A 18 0.55 4.24 -6.04
CA CYS A 18 0.35 5.03 -4.82
C CYS A 18 -0.06 6.47 -5.08
N PHE A 19 0.11 6.96 -6.30
CA PHE A 19 -0.34 8.30 -6.65
C PHE A 19 -1.82 8.32 -7.05
N ALA A 20 -2.43 7.18 -7.26
CA ALA A 20 -3.85 7.14 -7.57
C ALA A 20 -4.68 7.31 -6.32
N GLU A 21 -5.92 7.73 -6.47
CA GLU A 21 -6.81 7.90 -5.33
C GLU A 21 -7.02 6.61 -4.57
N THR A 22 -7.05 5.50 -5.25
CA THR A 22 -7.25 4.22 -4.60
C THR A 22 -6.01 3.77 -3.84
N GLY A 23 -4.86 4.38 -4.13
CA GLY A 23 -3.65 4.08 -3.40
C GLY A 23 -2.98 2.78 -3.79
N CYS A 24 -2.10 2.35 -2.94
CA CYS A 24 -1.33 1.12 -3.17
C CYS A 24 -1.16 0.38 -1.86
N TYR A 25 -0.61 -0.83 -1.95
CA TYR A 25 -0.23 -1.58 -0.76
C TYR A 25 1.10 -2.26 -1.04
N VAL A 26 1.78 -2.68 0.02
CA VAL A 26 3.07 -3.33 -0.09
C VAL A 26 2.93 -4.78 0.30
N ASP A 27 3.37 -5.67 -0.59
CA ASP A 27 3.39 -7.10 -0.32
C ASP A 27 4.85 -7.54 -0.31
N PRO A 28 5.49 -7.56 0.86
CA PRO A 28 6.93 -7.81 0.94
C PRO A 28 7.33 -9.23 0.55
N TYR A 29 6.37 -10.14 0.44
CA TYR A 29 6.69 -11.52 0.12
C TYR A 29 6.56 -11.82 -1.37
N THR A 30 6.25 -10.82 -2.18
CA THR A 30 6.22 -10.96 -3.63
C THR A 30 7.54 -10.44 -4.18
N ALA A 31 8.28 -11.33 -4.84
CA ALA A 31 9.66 -11.02 -5.19
C ALA A 31 9.84 -9.89 -6.19
N ASN A 32 9.01 -9.83 -7.21
CA ASN A 32 9.26 -8.91 -8.30
C ASN A 32 8.45 -7.63 -8.29
N ALA A 33 7.44 -7.55 -7.50
CA ALA A 33 6.59 -6.37 -7.49
C ALA A 33 5.96 -6.18 -6.12
N PRO A 34 6.76 -5.74 -5.15
CA PRO A 34 6.24 -5.58 -3.79
C PRO A 34 5.22 -4.47 -3.66
N ILE A 35 5.29 -3.44 -4.50
CA ILE A 35 4.34 -2.34 -4.44
C ILE A 35 3.29 -2.57 -5.50
N ARG A 36 2.04 -2.64 -5.09
CA ARG A 36 0.95 -2.95 -6.00
C ARG A 36 -0.16 -1.93 -5.88
N ALA A 37 -0.70 -1.54 -7.02
CA ALA A 37 -1.81 -0.59 -7.06
C ALA A 37 -3.09 -1.26 -6.59
N CYS A 38 -3.94 -0.50 -5.91
CA CYS A 38 -5.26 -0.96 -5.55
C CYS A 38 -6.22 -0.52 -6.64
N THR A 39 -7.07 -1.42 -7.14
CA THR A 39 -7.94 -1.08 -8.25
C THR A 39 -9.18 -0.32 -7.80
N ARG A 40 -9.93 -0.83 -6.87
CA ARG A 40 -11.09 -0.13 -6.33
C ARG A 40 -10.85 0.22 -4.88
N SER A 41 -10.32 -0.73 -4.16
CA SER A 41 -9.84 -0.52 -2.81
C SER A 41 -8.73 -1.52 -2.62
N CYS A 42 -7.95 -1.34 -1.59
CA CYS A 42 -6.86 -2.27 -1.33
C CYS A 42 -7.41 -3.58 -0.77
N PRO A 43 -6.77 -4.69 -1.05
CA PRO A 43 -7.24 -5.98 -0.56
C PRO A 43 -7.08 -6.10 0.94
N LEU A 44 -7.87 -6.97 1.53
CA LEU A 44 -7.74 -7.25 2.96
C LEU A 44 -6.47 -8.03 3.22
N VAL A 45 -5.86 -7.78 4.37
CA VAL A 45 -4.67 -8.49 4.80
C VAL A 45 -5.06 -9.91 5.20
N ARG A 46 -4.22 -10.87 4.91
CA ARG A 46 -4.43 -12.27 5.29
C ARG A 46 -3.41 -12.68 6.35
N TYR A 47 -3.83 -13.53 7.26
CA TYR A 47 -2.94 -14.03 8.30
C TYR A 47 -2.56 -15.47 7.99
N TYR A 48 -1.28 -15.75 7.97
CA TYR A 48 -0.72 -17.08 7.71
C TYR A 48 -0.22 -17.64 9.04
N ALA A 49 -1.06 -18.42 9.69
CA ALA A 49 -0.78 -18.88 11.04
C ALA A 49 0.49 -19.71 11.14
N ASP A 50 0.72 -20.58 10.16
CA ASP A 50 1.89 -21.45 10.22
C ASP A 50 3.20 -20.68 10.17
N GLN A 51 3.21 -19.52 9.52
CA GLN A 51 4.40 -18.69 9.41
C GLN A 51 4.37 -17.52 10.36
N SER A 52 3.28 -17.33 11.08
CA SER A 52 3.09 -16.22 12.01
C SER A 52 3.32 -14.88 11.31
N LEU A 53 2.75 -14.70 10.13
CA LEU A 53 2.93 -13.46 9.40
C LEU A 53 1.65 -13.01 8.71
N TYR A 54 1.63 -11.76 8.32
CA TYR A 54 0.52 -11.16 7.59
C TYR A 54 0.97 -10.87 6.17
N GLY A 55 0.08 -11.06 5.22
CA GLY A 55 0.40 -10.82 3.83
C GLY A 55 -0.87 -10.76 3.00
N TYR A 56 -0.78 -11.21 1.76
CA TYR A 56 -1.88 -11.15 0.82
C TYR A 56 -1.93 -12.46 0.03
N SER A 57 -2.90 -12.59 -0.85
CA SER A 57 -2.92 -13.72 -1.76
C SER A 57 -1.88 -13.51 -2.85
N GLY A 58 -1.09 -14.49 -3.17
CA GLY A 58 -0.07 -14.35 -4.21
C GLY A 58 0.78 -15.58 -4.29
N ASN A 59 1.83 -15.51 -5.06
CA ASN A 59 2.74 -16.63 -5.22
C ASN A 59 3.81 -16.60 -4.14
N TYR A 60 3.43 -17.02 -2.96
CA TYR A 60 4.35 -17.02 -1.85
C TYR A 60 5.11 -18.35 -1.79
N PRO A 61 6.27 -18.37 -1.19
CA PRO A 61 7.04 -19.60 -1.05
C PRO A 61 6.53 -20.55 0.03
N PHE A 62 5.29 -20.37 0.47
CA PHE A 62 4.68 -21.22 1.47
C PHE A 62 3.20 -21.42 1.14
N PRO A 63 2.55 -22.42 1.72
CA PRO A 63 1.17 -22.73 1.37
C PRO A 63 0.22 -21.62 1.75
N GLN A 64 -0.63 -21.22 0.81
CA GLN A 64 -1.57 -20.16 1.06
C GLN A 64 -2.92 -20.64 1.53
N SER A 65 -3.18 -21.91 1.37
CA SER A 65 -4.43 -22.46 1.84
C SER A 65 -4.55 -22.38 3.36
N GLU A 66 -3.45 -22.14 4.03
CA GLU A 66 -3.46 -22.01 5.48
C GLU A 66 -3.79 -20.60 5.95
N SER A 67 -4.04 -19.69 5.04
CA SER A 67 -4.27 -18.31 5.46
C SER A 67 -5.73 -18.03 5.71
N VAL A 68 -5.98 -17.01 6.51
CA VAL A 68 -7.33 -16.55 6.85
C VAL A 68 -7.41 -15.07 6.54
N GLU A 69 -8.48 -14.67 5.87
CA GLU A 69 -8.67 -13.26 5.57
C GLU A 69 -9.03 -12.52 6.85
N THR A 70 -8.41 -11.38 7.08
CA THR A 70 -8.71 -10.55 8.24
C THR A 70 -9.60 -9.40 7.80
N SER A 71 -10.01 -8.55 8.74
CA SER A 71 -10.75 -7.35 8.41
C SER A 71 -9.83 -6.16 8.20
N TYR A 72 -8.51 -6.35 8.29
CA TYR A 72 -7.57 -5.25 8.17
C TYR A 72 -7.31 -4.90 6.72
N LYS A 73 -7.21 -3.60 6.45
CA LYS A 73 -6.87 -3.09 5.13
C LYS A 73 -5.80 -2.03 5.32
N ARG A 74 -4.71 -2.10 4.56
CA ARG A 74 -3.65 -1.11 4.60
C ARG A 74 -3.59 -0.41 3.25
N THR A 75 -3.56 0.90 3.27
CA THR A 75 -3.53 1.69 2.04
C THR A 75 -2.46 2.75 2.17
N ILE A 76 -1.70 2.94 1.11
CA ILE A 76 -0.69 3.99 1.06
C ILE A 76 -1.05 4.88 -0.11
N THR A 77 -1.05 6.20 0.11
CA THR A 77 -1.22 7.15 -0.97
C THR A 77 -0.06 8.13 -0.94
N VAL A 78 0.30 8.65 -2.10
CA VAL A 78 1.37 9.62 -2.24
C VAL A 78 0.82 10.80 -3.02
N THR A 79 1.00 12.00 -2.49
CA THR A 79 0.56 13.21 -3.17
C THR A 79 1.68 14.23 -3.13
N ARG A 80 1.65 15.18 -4.07
CA ARG A 80 2.58 16.28 -4.01
C ARG A 80 2.06 17.31 -3.05
N SER A 81 2.96 17.93 -2.32
CA SER A 81 2.58 19.04 -1.47
C SER A 81 2.14 20.19 -2.35
N LEU A 82 1.04 20.83 -1.98
CA LEU A 82 0.59 22.00 -2.73
C LEU A 82 1.46 23.21 -2.47
N LEU A 83 2.12 23.23 -1.33
CA LEU A 83 2.94 24.39 -0.98
C LEU A 83 4.36 24.28 -1.53
N ASP A 84 4.86 23.08 -1.71
CA ASP A 84 6.23 22.90 -2.14
C ASP A 84 6.29 21.67 -3.05
N PRO A 85 6.41 21.85 -4.36
CA PRO A 85 6.38 20.71 -5.28
C PRO A 85 7.56 19.75 -5.14
N ASP A 86 8.59 20.14 -4.40
CA ASP A 86 9.69 19.21 -4.15
C ASP A 86 9.42 18.33 -2.94
N HIS A 87 8.26 18.45 -2.32
CA HIS A 87 7.90 17.62 -1.20
C HIS A 87 6.78 16.67 -1.59
N LEU A 88 6.87 15.45 -1.13
CA LEU A 88 5.79 14.48 -1.27
C LEU A 88 5.22 14.18 0.08
N VAL A 89 3.92 13.95 0.13
CA VAL A 89 3.26 13.52 1.35
C VAL A 89 2.85 12.07 1.16
N VAL A 90 3.41 11.19 1.99
CA VAL A 90 3.08 9.77 1.96
C VAL A 90 2.15 9.51 3.14
N THR A 91 0.96 9.01 2.87
CA THR A 91 -0.03 8.77 3.91
C THR A 91 -0.34 7.29 3.96
N GLY A 92 -0.19 6.71 5.13
CA GLY A 92 -0.55 5.32 5.37
C GLY A 92 -1.79 5.25 6.24
N THR A 93 -2.73 4.41 5.85
CA THR A 93 -3.97 4.24 6.59
C THR A 93 -4.19 2.75 6.82
N ILE A 94 -4.52 2.40 8.06
CA ILE A 94 -4.94 1.05 8.40
C ILE A 94 -6.38 1.16 8.88
N SER A 95 -7.25 0.35 8.32
CA SER A 95 -8.64 0.31 8.76
C SER A 95 -9.02 -1.12 9.12
N TRP A 96 -9.96 -1.27 10.02
CA TRP A 96 -10.43 -2.59 10.44
C TRP A 96 -11.83 -2.48 11.02
N LEU A 97 -12.49 -3.63 11.14
CA LEU A 97 -13.80 -3.66 11.75
C LEU A 97 -13.67 -3.96 13.25
N ASP A 98 -14.39 -3.19 14.02
CA ASP A 98 -14.50 -3.42 15.47
C ASP A 98 -16.00 -3.55 15.71
N GLY A 99 -16.50 -4.79 15.67
CA GLY A 99 -17.92 -5.02 15.67
C GLY A 99 -18.50 -4.58 14.35
N GLN A 100 -19.41 -3.63 14.38
CA GLN A 100 -20.00 -3.09 13.14
C GLN A 100 -19.44 -1.72 12.80
N THR A 101 -18.44 -1.26 13.53
CA THR A 101 -17.86 0.05 13.30
C THR A 101 -16.51 -0.09 12.63
N THR A 102 -16.27 0.71 11.61
CA THR A 102 -14.95 0.73 10.97
C THR A 102 -14.05 1.69 11.73
N LYS A 103 -12.93 1.20 12.19
CA LYS A 103 -11.92 2.00 12.86
C LYS A 103 -10.80 2.27 11.87
N ARG A 104 -10.07 3.36 12.09
CA ARG A 104 -9.05 3.78 11.15
C ARG A 104 -7.92 4.48 11.87
N LEU A 105 -6.70 4.23 11.44
CA LEU A 105 -5.53 4.92 11.95
C LEU A 105 -4.75 5.43 10.74
N THR A 106 -4.43 6.71 10.73
CA THR A 106 -3.76 7.34 9.59
C THR A 106 -2.51 8.06 10.07
N GLN A 107 -1.44 7.92 9.32
CA GLN A 107 -0.21 8.65 9.58
C GLN A 107 0.34 9.18 8.28
N SER A 108 0.97 10.36 8.33
CA SER A 108 1.56 10.97 7.15
C SER A 108 3.02 11.30 7.40
N LEU A 109 3.79 11.25 6.34
CA LEU A 109 5.20 11.54 6.36
C LEU A 109 5.50 12.43 5.17
N VAL A 110 6.31 13.46 5.37
CA VAL A 110 6.72 14.35 4.28
C VAL A 110 8.13 13.98 3.86
N ILE A 111 8.30 13.78 2.56
CA ILE A 111 9.62 13.52 1.98
C ILE A 111 10.04 14.77 1.23
N ALA A 112 11.12 15.41 1.70
CA ALA A 112 11.63 16.62 1.09
C ALA A 112 12.67 16.26 0.04
N ASN A 113 12.78 17.10 -0.98
CA ASN A 113 13.81 16.95 -2.00
C ASN A 113 13.82 15.56 -2.63
N TRP A 114 12.63 15.05 -2.91
CA TRP A 114 12.53 13.72 -3.48
C TRP A 114 12.98 13.66 -4.94
N ARG A 115 13.09 14.81 -5.57
CA ARG A 115 13.53 14.83 -6.95
C ARG A 115 15.04 14.77 -7.00
N PRO A 116 15.59 14.06 -7.94
CA PRO A 116 17.04 13.97 -8.08
C PRO A 116 17.67 15.30 -8.52
#